data_470b097954688e19291ea3e106a3b19a
#
_entry.id   470b097954688e19291ea3e106a3b19a
#
_cell.length_a   1.000
_cell.length_b   1.000
_cell.length_c   1.000
_cell.angle_alpha   90.00
_cell.angle_beta   90.00
_cell.angle_gamma   90.00
#
_symmetry.space_group_name_H-M   'P 1'
#
loop_
_entity.id
_entity.type
_entity.pdbx_description
1 polymer ?
#
loop_
_entity_poly.entity_id
_entity_poly.type
_entity_poly.pdbx_seq_one_letter_code
_entity_poly.pdbx_strand_id
1 'polypeptide(L)'
;MAVDTHDADARVRWPVSIGKAAELSGISPKMLRHYETLGLLAAVPRTDSNYRQYSLADVHTLRFIRRARDMGFGLDAITELVSLWHNRKRSSASVKRITQKHLDELAQRIETLQAMQRTLGHLLHLCPGDGRPDCPILDDLSHPASTFAARSEPKLYKPATPGAPRGNTRARH
;
A
#
# COMPACT_ATOMS: atom_id res chain seq x y z
N MET A 1 -0.21 5.30 24.07
CA MET A 1 0.68 4.31 24.71
C MET A 1 1.39 3.58 23.61
N ALA A 2 2.65 3.89 23.32
CA ALA A 2 3.48 3.10 22.41
C ALA A 2 3.91 1.85 23.21
N VAL A 3 3.37 0.70 22.85
CA VAL A 3 3.85 -0.58 23.38
C VAL A 3 5.29 -0.74 22.91
N ASP A 4 6.20 -0.90 23.85
CA ASP A 4 7.64 -1.02 23.59
C ASP A 4 7.89 -2.35 22.85
N THR A 5 7.92 -2.28 21.52
CA THR A 5 8.08 -3.45 20.64
C THR A 5 9.42 -4.17 20.86
N HIS A 6 10.40 -3.48 21.47
CA HIS A 6 11.71 -4.03 21.77
C HIS A 6 11.67 -5.13 22.85
N ASP A 7 10.83 -4.99 23.88
CA ASP A 7 10.72 -5.96 24.97
C ASP A 7 9.94 -7.22 24.53
N ALA A 8 8.97 -7.05 23.62
CA ALA A 8 8.24 -8.16 23.03
C ALA A 8 9.12 -9.05 22.15
N ASP A 9 10.04 -8.45 21.38
CA ASP A 9 10.95 -9.18 20.48
C ASP A 9 12.02 -9.97 21.23
N ALA A 10 12.44 -9.50 22.41
CA ALA A 10 13.43 -10.18 23.25
C ALA A 10 12.95 -11.53 23.80
N ARG A 11 11.64 -11.73 23.90
CA ARG A 11 11.02 -12.98 24.40
C ARG A 11 10.73 -13.99 23.30
N VAL A 12 10.96 -13.64 22.04
CA VAL A 12 10.70 -14.51 20.89
C VAL A 12 11.94 -15.32 20.54
N ARG A 13 11.78 -16.62 20.36
CA ARG A 13 12.86 -17.48 19.87
C ARG A 13 12.95 -17.40 18.34
N TRP A 14 14.01 -16.79 17.84
CA TRP A 14 14.27 -16.61 16.42
C TRP A 14 15.07 -17.77 15.80
N PRO A 15 14.90 -18.10 14.53
CA PRO A 15 13.92 -17.55 13.57
C PRO A 15 12.50 -18.09 13.82
N VAL A 16 11.48 -17.41 13.23
CA VAL A 16 10.07 -17.74 13.40
C VAL A 16 9.40 -18.20 12.11
N SER A 17 8.30 -18.94 12.23
CA SER A 17 7.46 -19.35 11.10
C SER A 17 6.73 -18.17 10.45
N ILE A 18 6.23 -18.36 9.22
CA ILE A 18 5.43 -17.33 8.51
C ILE A 18 4.21 -16.87 9.31
N GLY A 19 3.52 -17.78 10.04
CA GLY A 19 2.38 -17.43 10.87
C GLY A 19 2.78 -16.49 12.01
N LYS A 20 3.89 -16.80 12.70
CA LYS A 20 4.40 -15.93 13.78
C LYS A 20 4.96 -14.61 13.25
N ALA A 21 5.64 -14.61 12.11
CA ALA A 21 6.09 -13.37 11.44
C ALA A 21 4.91 -12.47 11.04
N ALA A 22 3.82 -13.07 10.57
CA ALA A 22 2.58 -12.36 10.23
C ALA A 22 1.95 -11.71 11.47
N GLU A 23 1.85 -12.45 12.57
CA GLU A 23 1.36 -11.92 13.85
C GLU A 23 2.21 -10.74 14.34
N LEU A 24 3.54 -10.93 14.39
CA LEU A 24 4.47 -9.93 14.92
C LEU A 24 4.57 -8.67 14.04
N SER A 25 4.41 -8.80 12.73
CA SER A 25 4.44 -7.68 11.78
C SER A 25 3.07 -7.07 11.52
N GLY A 26 1.99 -7.81 11.81
CA GLY A 26 0.62 -7.45 11.47
C GLY A 26 0.33 -7.45 9.97
N ILE A 27 1.09 -8.23 9.19
CA ILE A 27 0.92 -8.40 7.75
C ILE A 27 0.47 -9.84 7.48
N SER A 28 -0.51 -10.06 6.62
CA SER A 28 -1.01 -11.41 6.34
C SER A 28 0.07 -12.30 5.70
N PRO A 29 0.04 -13.64 5.92
CA PRO A 29 0.99 -14.57 5.32
C PRO A 29 1.02 -14.50 3.78
N LYS A 30 -0.12 -14.19 3.15
CA LYS A 30 -0.21 -13.98 1.70
C LYS A 30 0.63 -12.78 1.25
N MET A 31 0.55 -11.68 1.99
CA MET A 31 1.33 -10.48 1.70
C MET A 31 2.81 -10.65 1.99
N LEU A 32 3.19 -11.43 3.01
CA LEU A 32 4.60 -11.76 3.27
C LEU A 32 5.23 -12.44 2.04
N ARG A 33 4.56 -13.48 1.49
CA ARG A 33 5.02 -14.17 0.29
C ARG A 33 5.10 -13.23 -0.92
N HIS A 34 4.15 -12.31 -1.04
CA HIS A 34 4.17 -11.30 -2.11
C HIS A 34 5.38 -10.37 -1.98
N TYR A 35 5.71 -9.91 -0.78
CA TYR A 35 6.88 -9.05 -0.56
C TYR A 35 8.21 -9.78 -0.79
N GLU A 36 8.29 -11.09 -0.50
CA GLU A 36 9.42 -11.92 -0.90
C GLU A 36 9.56 -11.96 -2.43
N THR A 37 8.46 -12.21 -3.16
CA THR A 37 8.46 -12.25 -4.63
C THR A 37 8.89 -10.92 -5.25
N LEU A 38 8.58 -9.80 -4.60
CA LEU A 38 8.99 -8.47 -5.02
C LEU A 38 10.42 -8.09 -4.60
N GLY A 39 11.13 -8.97 -3.88
CA GLY A 39 12.49 -8.69 -3.41
C GLY A 39 12.58 -7.64 -2.29
N LEU A 40 11.46 -7.32 -1.63
CA LEU A 40 11.41 -6.40 -0.48
C LEU A 40 12.01 -7.02 0.79
N LEU A 41 12.07 -8.34 0.85
CA LEU A 41 12.78 -9.10 1.87
C LEU A 41 13.96 -9.79 1.22
N ALA A 42 15.05 -9.96 1.99
CA ALA A 42 16.12 -10.84 1.59
C ALA A 42 15.58 -12.28 1.40
N ALA A 43 16.34 -13.12 0.69
CA ALA A 43 15.94 -14.51 0.52
C ALA A 43 15.73 -15.18 1.89
N VAL A 44 14.48 -15.52 2.19
CA VAL A 44 14.10 -16.11 3.47
C VAL A 44 14.55 -17.57 3.51
N PRO A 45 15.42 -17.97 4.45
CA PRO A 45 15.86 -19.36 4.61
C PRO A 45 14.66 -20.30 4.83
N ARG A 46 14.87 -21.58 4.51
CA ARG A 46 13.89 -22.64 4.74
C ARG A 46 14.50 -23.73 5.61
N THR A 47 13.67 -24.40 6.41
CA THR A 47 14.05 -25.63 7.13
C THR A 47 14.24 -26.78 6.14
N ASP A 48 14.83 -27.89 6.60
CA ASP A 48 14.92 -29.14 5.85
C ASP A 48 13.57 -29.65 5.37
N SER A 49 12.51 -29.35 6.13
CA SER A 49 11.11 -29.63 5.78
C SER A 49 10.47 -28.56 4.89
N ASN A 50 11.28 -27.66 4.27
CA ASN A 50 10.87 -26.63 3.31
C ASN A 50 9.97 -25.51 3.89
N TYR A 51 9.92 -25.30 5.21
CA TYR A 51 9.20 -24.20 5.85
C TYR A 51 10.06 -22.94 5.94
N ARG A 52 9.45 -21.77 5.59
CA ARG A 52 10.10 -20.46 5.67
C ARG A 52 10.42 -20.05 7.10
N GLN A 53 11.60 -19.49 7.30
CA GLN A 53 12.12 -19.06 8.60
C GLN A 53 12.48 -17.56 8.56
N TYR A 54 11.74 -16.76 9.28
CA TYR A 54 11.92 -15.29 9.31
C TYR A 54 12.78 -14.89 10.51
N SER A 55 13.82 -14.12 10.25
CA SER A 55 14.65 -13.52 11.28
C SER A 55 13.99 -12.30 11.94
N LEU A 56 14.56 -11.84 13.05
CA LEU A 56 14.17 -10.57 13.67
C LEU A 56 14.29 -9.39 12.69
N ALA A 57 15.35 -9.36 11.87
CA ALA A 57 15.56 -8.32 10.87
C ALA A 57 14.47 -8.32 9.79
N ASP A 58 13.99 -9.51 9.38
CA ASP A 58 12.88 -9.62 8.42
C ASP A 58 11.58 -9.05 9.01
N VAL A 59 11.30 -9.36 10.28
CA VAL A 59 10.10 -8.84 10.95
C VAL A 59 10.20 -7.32 11.13
N HIS A 60 11.37 -6.76 11.41
CA HIS A 60 11.58 -5.31 11.44
C HIS A 60 11.36 -4.68 10.07
N THR A 61 11.85 -5.30 9.01
CA THR A 61 11.61 -4.86 7.62
C THR A 61 10.11 -4.89 7.29
N LEU A 62 9.40 -5.95 7.68
CA LEU A 62 7.95 -6.07 7.50
C LEU A 62 7.18 -4.96 8.25
N ARG A 63 7.53 -4.69 9.51
CA ARG A 63 6.92 -3.58 10.28
C ARG A 63 7.17 -2.22 9.62
N PHE A 64 8.38 -2.00 9.09
CA PHE A 64 8.70 -0.81 8.32
C PHE A 64 7.81 -0.68 7.08
N ILE A 65 7.69 -1.75 6.28
CA ILE A 65 6.84 -1.78 5.08
C ILE A 65 5.39 -1.48 5.45
N ARG A 66 4.86 -2.12 6.50
CA ARG A 66 3.50 -1.86 6.98
C ARG A 66 3.31 -0.39 7.32
N ARG A 67 4.20 0.18 8.14
CA ARG A 67 4.08 1.58 8.55
C ARG A 67 4.16 2.56 7.37
N ALA A 68 5.03 2.29 6.39
CA ALA A 68 5.09 3.10 5.18
C ALA A 68 3.80 3.00 4.35
N ARG A 69 3.20 1.81 4.25
CA ARG A 69 1.91 1.63 3.61
C ARG A 69 0.77 2.34 4.33
N ASP A 70 0.75 2.27 5.65
CA ASP A 70 -0.26 2.97 6.48
C ASP A 70 -0.18 4.49 6.30
N MET A 71 1.02 5.02 6.00
CA MET A 71 1.23 6.42 5.62
C MET A 71 0.93 6.72 4.15
N GLY A 72 0.52 5.71 3.34
CA GLY A 72 0.09 5.90 1.96
C GLY A 72 1.21 5.85 0.91
N PHE A 73 2.46 5.50 1.27
CA PHE A 73 3.52 5.34 0.29
C PHE A 73 3.19 4.25 -0.73
N GLY A 74 3.43 4.53 -2.01
CA GLY A 74 3.34 3.54 -3.08
C GLY A 74 4.46 2.50 -2.99
N LEU A 75 4.24 1.33 -3.62
CA LEU A 75 5.15 0.20 -3.50
C LEU A 75 6.56 0.51 -4.00
N ASP A 76 6.69 1.28 -5.09
CA ASP A 76 8.00 1.69 -5.64
C ASP A 76 8.78 2.55 -4.64
N ALA A 77 8.10 3.51 -3.99
CA ALA A 77 8.71 4.35 -2.96
C ALA A 77 9.12 3.52 -1.72
N ILE A 78 8.30 2.53 -1.34
CA ILE A 78 8.63 1.61 -0.24
C ILE A 78 9.86 0.77 -0.59
N THR A 79 9.96 0.28 -1.82
CA THR A 79 11.13 -0.49 -2.27
C THR A 79 12.41 0.35 -2.21
N GLU A 80 12.35 1.59 -2.67
CA GLU A 80 13.49 2.53 -2.59
C GLU A 80 13.84 2.82 -1.12
N LEU A 81 12.85 3.07 -0.26
CA LEU A 81 13.05 3.35 1.17
C LEU A 81 13.65 2.14 1.92
N VAL A 82 13.21 0.91 1.65
CA VAL A 82 13.76 -0.32 2.23
C VAL A 82 15.21 -0.50 1.80
N SER A 83 15.52 -0.32 0.51
CA SER A 83 16.89 -0.37 -0.01
C SER A 83 17.80 0.65 0.67
N LEU A 84 17.32 1.88 0.80
CA LEU A 84 18.03 2.94 1.52
C LEU A 84 18.20 2.61 3.01
N TRP A 85 17.21 1.99 3.65
CA TRP A 85 17.29 1.63 5.07
C TRP A 85 18.37 0.59 5.34
N HIS A 86 18.53 -0.40 4.48
CA HIS A 86 19.59 -1.41 4.59
C HIS A 86 20.98 -0.87 4.23
N ASN A 87 21.06 0.22 3.47
CA ASN A 87 22.32 0.83 3.10
C ASN A 87 22.79 1.84 4.14
N ARG A 88 23.74 1.44 5.00
CA ARG A 88 24.33 2.32 6.04
C ARG A 88 25.10 3.53 5.48
N LYS A 89 25.51 3.50 4.22
CA LYS A 89 26.19 4.62 3.54
C LYS A 89 25.23 5.54 2.80
N ARG A 90 23.90 5.37 2.98
CA ARG A 90 22.89 6.18 2.31
C ARG A 90 22.99 7.67 2.62
N SER A 91 22.67 8.49 1.63
CA SER A 91 22.44 9.91 1.84
C SER A 91 21.03 10.11 2.44
N SER A 92 20.93 10.89 3.52
CA SER A 92 19.64 11.33 4.07
C SER A 92 18.86 12.21 3.07
N ALA A 93 19.56 12.83 2.12
CA ALA A 93 18.95 13.61 1.04
C ALA A 93 18.03 12.77 0.14
N SER A 94 18.40 11.49 -0.15
CA SER A 94 17.54 10.58 -0.92
C SER A 94 16.24 10.29 -0.20
N VAL A 95 16.29 10.00 1.10
CA VAL A 95 15.09 9.78 1.92
C VAL A 95 14.21 11.03 1.96
N LYS A 96 14.84 12.21 2.15
CA LYS A 96 14.13 13.50 2.15
C LYS A 96 13.41 13.77 0.84
N ARG A 97 14.06 13.48 -0.31
CA ARG A 97 13.46 13.66 -1.65
C ARG A 97 12.23 12.78 -1.83
N ILE A 98 12.28 11.50 -1.45
CA ILE A 98 11.15 10.57 -1.55
C ILE A 98 9.99 11.06 -0.67
N THR A 99 10.31 11.46 0.57
CA THR A 99 9.31 11.95 1.52
C THR A 99 8.67 13.25 1.03
N GLN A 100 9.47 14.20 0.47
CA GLN A 100 8.95 15.44 -0.08
C GLN A 100 7.98 15.18 -1.23
N LYS A 101 8.38 14.32 -2.19
CA LYS A 101 7.49 13.94 -3.30
C LYS A 101 6.15 13.38 -2.80
N HIS A 102 6.19 12.53 -1.78
CA HIS A 102 4.97 11.97 -1.19
C HIS A 102 4.11 13.03 -0.49
N LEU A 103 4.72 13.99 0.20
CA LEU A 103 4.00 15.13 0.78
C LEU A 103 3.30 15.98 -0.29
N ASP A 104 3.97 16.23 -1.42
CA ASP A 104 3.38 16.99 -2.53
C ASP A 104 2.18 16.24 -3.15
N GLU A 105 2.30 14.91 -3.32
CA GLU A 105 1.19 14.04 -3.78
C GLU A 105 0.01 14.06 -2.78
N LEU A 106 0.28 14.04 -1.49
CA LEU A 106 -0.76 14.14 -0.45
C LEU A 106 -1.43 15.52 -0.46
N ALA A 107 -0.68 16.60 -0.63
CA ALA A 107 -1.23 17.96 -0.72
C ALA A 107 -2.20 18.09 -1.89
N GLN A 108 -1.84 17.58 -3.07
CA GLN A 108 -2.73 17.54 -4.24
C GLN A 108 -3.99 16.73 -3.98
N ARG A 109 -3.87 15.59 -3.30
CA ARG A 109 -5.02 14.74 -2.98
C ARG A 109 -5.96 15.42 -2.01
N ILE A 110 -5.43 16.12 -1.01
CA ILE A 110 -6.23 16.90 -0.05
C ILE A 110 -6.99 18.00 -0.79
N GLU A 111 -6.34 18.76 -1.68
CA GLU A 111 -6.97 19.80 -2.48
C GLU A 111 -8.12 19.23 -3.33
N THR A 112 -7.89 18.10 -3.99
CA THR A 112 -8.89 17.41 -4.80
C THR A 112 -10.10 16.99 -3.94
N LEU A 113 -9.85 16.37 -2.79
CA LEU A 113 -10.93 15.95 -1.87
C LEU A 113 -11.72 17.14 -1.33
N GLN A 114 -11.05 18.23 -1.00
CA GLN A 114 -11.71 19.46 -0.57
C GLN A 114 -12.56 20.09 -1.68
N ALA A 115 -12.11 20.03 -2.93
CA ALA A 115 -12.89 20.49 -4.08
C ALA A 115 -14.17 19.64 -4.25
N MET A 116 -14.04 18.30 -4.18
CA MET A 116 -15.18 17.38 -4.22
C MET A 116 -16.17 17.67 -3.07
N GLN A 117 -15.66 17.86 -1.87
CA GLN A 117 -16.49 18.19 -0.69
C GLN A 117 -17.27 19.49 -0.91
N ARG A 118 -16.62 20.54 -1.45
CA ARG A 118 -17.31 21.81 -1.74
C ARG A 118 -18.41 21.64 -2.77
N THR A 119 -18.16 20.90 -3.86
CA THR A 119 -19.17 20.63 -4.90
C THR A 119 -20.36 19.85 -4.35
N LEU A 120 -20.10 18.75 -3.64
CA LEU A 120 -21.17 17.96 -3.05
C LEU A 120 -21.96 18.75 -1.99
N GLY A 121 -21.27 19.57 -1.19
CA GLY A 121 -21.92 20.46 -0.24
C GLY A 121 -22.83 21.48 -0.90
N HIS A 122 -22.41 22.07 -2.03
CA HIS A 122 -23.24 22.98 -2.82
C HIS A 122 -24.46 22.27 -3.40
N LEU A 123 -24.31 21.11 -4.01
CA LEU A 123 -25.39 20.30 -4.55
C LEU A 123 -26.40 19.89 -3.47
N LEU A 124 -25.88 19.49 -2.30
CA LEU A 124 -26.72 19.14 -1.14
C LEU A 124 -27.56 20.33 -0.67
N HIS A 125 -27.00 21.54 -0.67
CA HIS A 125 -27.72 22.76 -0.29
C HIS A 125 -28.81 23.14 -1.28
N LEU A 126 -28.61 22.84 -2.56
CA LEU A 126 -29.63 23.08 -3.62
C LEU A 126 -30.70 22.00 -3.66
N CYS A 127 -30.50 20.86 -3.04
CA CYS A 127 -31.47 19.76 -3.04
C CYS A 127 -32.52 19.98 -1.95
N PRO A 128 -33.82 20.16 -2.31
CA PRO A 128 -34.87 20.37 -1.32
C PRO A 128 -35.20 19.14 -0.46
N GLY A 129 -34.72 17.95 -0.85
CA GLY A 129 -34.93 16.72 -0.09
C GLY A 129 -36.38 16.26 -0.02
N ASP A 130 -37.22 16.70 -0.96
CA ASP A 130 -38.63 16.35 -1.03
C ASP A 130 -38.90 15.23 -2.06
N GLY A 131 -40.15 14.80 -2.20
CA GLY A 131 -40.55 13.70 -3.09
C GLY A 131 -40.54 14.04 -4.60
N ARG A 132 -39.97 15.17 -5.04
CA ARG A 132 -39.91 15.55 -6.45
C ARG A 132 -38.87 14.75 -7.19
N PRO A 133 -39.09 14.39 -8.49
CA PRO A 133 -38.13 13.62 -9.27
C PRO A 133 -36.87 14.43 -9.65
N ASP A 134 -36.94 15.77 -9.63
CA ASP A 134 -35.85 16.66 -10.01
C ASP A 134 -34.82 16.72 -8.88
N CYS A 135 -33.62 16.09 -9.12
CA CYS A 135 -32.55 16.02 -8.13
C CYS A 135 -31.27 16.64 -8.69
N PRO A 136 -30.85 17.83 -8.23
CA PRO A 136 -29.68 18.51 -8.71
C PRO A 136 -28.40 17.66 -8.58
N ILE A 137 -28.34 16.77 -7.60
CA ILE A 137 -27.20 15.86 -7.39
C ILE A 137 -27.13 14.81 -8.52
N LEU A 138 -28.28 14.22 -8.88
CA LEU A 138 -28.34 13.22 -9.95
C LEU A 138 -28.11 13.87 -11.32
N ASP A 139 -28.60 15.08 -11.51
CA ASP A 139 -28.41 15.83 -12.75
C ASP A 139 -26.92 16.17 -12.96
N ASP A 140 -26.21 16.67 -11.94
CA ASP A 140 -24.78 16.95 -12.01
C ASP A 140 -23.95 15.69 -12.29
N LEU A 141 -24.26 14.58 -11.60
CA LEU A 141 -23.55 13.30 -11.79
C LEU A 141 -23.84 12.65 -13.14
N SER A 142 -24.98 12.96 -13.78
CA SER A 142 -25.35 12.42 -15.11
C SER A 142 -24.65 13.13 -16.27
N HIS A 143 -24.14 14.34 -16.04
CA HIS A 143 -23.48 15.14 -17.08
C HIS A 143 -21.95 14.92 -17.09
N PRO A 144 -21.37 14.45 -18.22
CA PRO A 144 -19.94 14.11 -18.29
C PRO A 144 -18.99 15.31 -18.29
N ALA A 145 -19.47 16.54 -18.10
CA ALA A 145 -18.72 17.76 -18.31
C ALA A 145 -18.43 18.60 -17.07
N SER A 146 -18.72 18.17 -15.88
CA SER A 146 -18.31 18.91 -14.68
C SER A 146 -16.82 18.73 -14.44
N THR A 147 -16.08 19.74 -14.62
CA THR A 147 -14.66 20.15 -14.42
C THR A 147 -13.71 19.30 -13.52
N PHE A 148 -14.10 18.12 -13.07
CA PHE A 148 -13.24 17.20 -12.32
C PHE A 148 -12.35 16.30 -13.22
N ALA A 149 -12.65 16.21 -14.53
CA ALA A 149 -12.00 15.27 -15.44
C ALA A 149 -10.60 15.71 -15.95
N ALA A 150 -10.07 16.84 -15.53
CA ALA A 150 -8.84 17.39 -16.12
C ALA A 150 -7.59 17.28 -15.24
N ARG A 151 -7.62 16.61 -14.06
CA ARG A 151 -6.40 16.40 -13.27
C ARG A 151 -6.36 15.02 -12.68
N SER A 152 -5.60 14.14 -13.34
CA SER A 152 -5.02 12.89 -12.86
C SER A 152 -5.99 11.96 -12.13
N GLU A 153 -6.48 10.94 -12.83
CA GLU A 153 -6.98 9.74 -12.17
C GLU A 153 -5.96 9.28 -11.12
N PRO A 154 -6.34 9.20 -9.83
CA PRO A 154 -5.52 8.49 -8.90
C PRO A 154 -5.43 7.06 -9.44
N LYS A 155 -4.22 6.55 -9.71
CA LYS A 155 -4.00 5.14 -9.99
C LYS A 155 -4.49 4.33 -8.79
N LEU A 156 -5.79 4.03 -8.81
CA LEU A 156 -6.37 3.04 -7.93
C LEU A 156 -5.56 1.77 -8.16
N TYR A 157 -4.90 1.30 -7.12
CA TYR A 157 -4.23 0.02 -7.09
C TYR A 157 -5.22 -1.05 -7.59
N LYS A 158 -5.07 -1.49 -8.85
CA LYS A 158 -5.67 -2.73 -9.33
C LYS A 158 -4.82 -3.86 -8.75
N PRO A 159 -5.38 -4.73 -7.89
CA PRO A 159 -4.68 -5.95 -7.52
C PRO A 159 -4.40 -6.72 -8.82
N ALA A 160 -3.14 -7.11 -9.03
CA ALA A 160 -2.75 -7.91 -10.18
C ALA A 160 -3.62 -9.16 -10.21
N THR A 161 -4.39 -9.34 -11.27
CA THR A 161 -5.14 -10.56 -11.57
C THR A 161 -4.13 -11.70 -11.70
N PRO A 162 -4.31 -12.85 -11.03
CA PRO A 162 -3.44 -14.01 -11.23
C PRO A 162 -3.52 -14.40 -12.69
N GLY A 163 -2.36 -14.43 -13.38
CA GLY A 163 -2.25 -14.80 -14.79
C GLY A 163 -2.88 -16.15 -15.05
N ALA A 164 -3.69 -16.22 -16.12
CA ALA A 164 -4.25 -17.46 -16.65
C ALA A 164 -3.13 -18.47 -16.97
N PRO A 165 -3.35 -19.77 -16.77
CA PRO A 165 -2.36 -20.79 -17.08
C PRO A 165 -2.10 -20.80 -18.59
N ARG A 166 -0.82 -20.68 -18.98
CA ARG A 166 -0.39 -20.83 -20.37
C ARG A 166 -0.65 -22.27 -20.81
N GLY A 167 -1.56 -22.42 -21.74
CA GLY A 167 -1.87 -23.68 -22.37
C GLY A 167 -0.62 -24.31 -22.99
N ASN A 168 -0.30 -25.52 -22.53
CA ASN A 168 0.78 -26.35 -23.04
C ASN A 168 0.26 -27.05 -24.31
N THR A 169 0.45 -26.46 -25.48
CA THR A 169 0.26 -27.12 -26.75
C THR A 169 1.45 -28.06 -27.03
N ARG A 170 1.31 -29.32 -26.64
CA ARG A 170 2.14 -30.40 -27.16
C ARG A 170 1.82 -30.58 -28.66
N ALA A 171 2.72 -30.14 -29.54
CA ALA A 171 2.76 -30.59 -30.90
C ALA A 171 3.30 -32.03 -30.92
N ARG A 172 2.48 -32.95 -31.47
CA ARG A 172 2.93 -34.28 -31.90
C ARG A 172 3.48 -34.13 -33.31
N HIS A 173 4.72 -34.56 -33.47
CA HIS A 173 5.21 -35.30 -34.64
C HIS A 173 6.38 -36.17 -34.22
#